data_387404d51c3fa52d2248c7af5fac0ac4
#
_entry.id   387404d51c3fa52d2248c7af5fac0ac4
#
_cell.length_a   1.000
_cell.length_b   1.000
_cell.length_c   1.000
_cell.angle_alpha   90.00
_cell.angle_beta   90.00
_cell.angle_gamma   90.00
#
_symmetry.space_group_name_H-M   'P 1'
#
loop_
_entity.id
_entity.type
_entity.pdbx_description
1 polymer ?
#
loop_
_entity_poly.entity_id
_entity_poly.type
_entity_poly.pdbx_seq_one_letter_code
_entity_poly.pdbx_strand_id
1 'polypeptide(L)'
;MAVVTGATAGIGRAVAVRLAAQGFRVLAVGRDRTRGEAVLGELGAARATGEDAADHRLLVADLASMAGTAELAVEVARHTDRVDALVCCAGIFALRPEWTDEGLERTFALNYLSRFLLVRRLEPLLTASPSARVVLVANAGAYRDRLDLDDPHYRRGRPGMRVAARTQFANDLLAVELSERHRGTSVAATCVFPGVVRTDAFRNGVGVPRRLGAVLAAVAGRVGLPPAEAAETPAWLANSADAAAVSASFFGPHRAVRRIPDRARRPERRRGLWDVSEGLATPWLAGVPADR
;
A
#
# COMPACT_ATOMS: atom_id res chain seq x y z
N MET A 1 3.81 12.25 -11.11
CA MET A 1 2.74 11.21 -11.11
C MET A 1 2.69 10.48 -9.79
N ALA A 2 1.50 10.32 -9.19
CA ALA A 2 1.31 9.50 -8.01
C ALA A 2 0.31 8.37 -8.27
N VAL A 3 0.62 7.15 -7.85
CA VAL A 3 -0.27 5.98 -7.85
C VAL A 3 -0.69 5.72 -6.40
N VAL A 4 -2.01 5.75 -6.12
CA VAL A 4 -2.54 5.54 -4.77
C VAL A 4 -3.49 4.36 -4.79
N THR A 5 -3.13 3.25 -4.12
CA THR A 5 -4.01 2.08 -4.00
C THR A 5 -4.99 2.24 -2.84
N GLY A 6 -6.20 1.68 -2.98
CA GLY A 6 -7.26 1.87 -1.99
C GLY A 6 -7.78 3.31 -1.93
N ALA A 7 -7.66 4.06 -3.03
CA ALA A 7 -7.98 5.48 -3.12
C ALA A 7 -9.46 5.81 -3.07
N THR A 8 -10.36 4.81 -3.11
CA THR A 8 -11.81 5.03 -3.16
C THR A 8 -12.48 5.22 -1.79
N ALA A 9 -11.72 5.10 -0.69
CA ALA A 9 -12.24 5.27 0.67
C ALA A 9 -11.14 5.56 1.71
N GLY A 10 -11.53 6.05 2.87
CA GLY A 10 -10.70 6.15 4.06
C GLY A 10 -9.39 6.90 3.85
N ILE A 11 -8.28 6.31 4.32
CA ILE A 11 -6.96 6.92 4.27
C ILE A 11 -6.49 7.12 2.83
N GLY A 12 -6.67 6.10 1.97
CA GLY A 12 -6.21 6.18 0.57
C GLY A 12 -6.88 7.31 -0.21
N ARG A 13 -8.21 7.52 -0.02
CA ARG A 13 -8.93 8.67 -0.57
C ARG A 13 -8.32 9.98 -0.07
N ALA A 14 -8.13 10.11 1.24
CA ALA A 14 -7.59 11.35 1.82
C ALA A 14 -6.14 11.62 1.36
N VAL A 15 -5.32 10.58 1.19
CA VAL A 15 -3.97 10.71 0.61
C VAL A 15 -4.04 11.17 -0.84
N ALA A 16 -4.92 10.56 -1.66
CA ALA A 16 -5.08 10.92 -3.07
C ALA A 16 -5.47 12.40 -3.23
N VAL A 17 -6.49 12.85 -2.47
CA VAL A 17 -6.94 14.26 -2.47
C VAL A 17 -5.80 15.21 -2.03
N ARG A 18 -5.06 14.85 -0.99
CA ARG A 18 -3.95 15.68 -0.51
C ARG A 18 -2.81 15.76 -1.52
N LEU A 19 -2.50 14.68 -2.23
CA LEU A 19 -1.49 14.69 -3.30
C LEU A 19 -1.94 15.49 -4.52
N ALA A 20 -3.23 15.42 -4.88
CA ALA A 20 -3.80 16.27 -5.93
C ALA A 20 -3.67 17.76 -5.57
N ALA A 21 -4.00 18.14 -4.33
CA ALA A 21 -3.81 19.51 -3.82
C ALA A 21 -2.34 19.97 -3.82
N GLN A 22 -1.39 19.04 -3.79
CA GLN A 22 0.05 19.30 -3.88
C GLN A 22 0.58 19.30 -5.33
N GLY A 23 -0.31 19.24 -6.33
CA GLY A 23 0.05 19.31 -7.74
C GLY A 23 0.40 17.97 -8.40
N PHE A 24 0.22 16.84 -7.72
CA PHE A 24 0.39 15.56 -8.37
C PHE A 24 -0.77 15.26 -9.33
N ARG A 25 -0.46 14.74 -10.50
CA ARG A 25 -1.41 13.96 -11.27
C ARG A 25 -1.55 12.60 -10.57
N VAL A 26 -2.80 12.18 -10.26
CA VAL A 26 -3.09 11.01 -9.42
C VAL A 26 -3.76 9.92 -10.25
N LEU A 27 -3.21 8.71 -10.21
CA LEU A 27 -3.88 7.49 -10.61
C LEU A 27 -4.48 6.86 -9.34
N ALA A 28 -5.78 7.03 -9.18
CA ALA A 28 -6.54 6.51 -8.06
C ALA A 28 -6.92 5.06 -8.33
N VAL A 29 -6.47 4.11 -7.50
CA VAL A 29 -6.75 2.68 -7.69
C VAL A 29 -7.76 2.20 -6.66
N GLY A 30 -8.81 1.52 -7.14
CA GLY A 30 -9.82 0.90 -6.28
C GLY A 30 -10.68 -0.12 -7.03
N ARG A 31 -11.51 -0.86 -6.31
CA ARG A 31 -12.39 -1.90 -6.89
C ARG A 31 -13.77 -1.37 -7.29
N ASP A 32 -14.21 -0.32 -6.64
CA ASP A 32 -15.57 0.24 -6.77
C ASP A 32 -15.51 1.46 -7.71
N ARG A 33 -16.06 1.29 -8.91
CA ARG A 33 -16.10 2.33 -9.93
C ARG A 33 -16.88 3.54 -9.47
N THR A 34 -18.06 3.34 -8.88
CA THR A 34 -18.92 4.45 -8.46
C THR A 34 -18.28 5.33 -7.40
N ARG A 35 -17.65 4.71 -6.38
CA ARG A 35 -16.88 5.45 -5.38
C ARG A 35 -15.64 6.11 -5.99
N GLY A 36 -15.02 5.46 -6.96
CA GLY A 36 -13.85 5.99 -7.65
C GLY A 36 -14.19 7.24 -8.46
N GLU A 37 -15.31 7.26 -9.17
CA GLU A 37 -15.79 8.42 -9.93
C GLU A 37 -16.09 9.61 -9.00
N ALA A 38 -16.71 9.35 -7.84
CA ALA A 38 -16.89 10.39 -6.82
C ALA A 38 -15.56 10.99 -6.35
N VAL A 39 -14.55 10.14 -6.17
CA VAL A 39 -13.19 10.59 -5.76
C VAL A 39 -12.53 11.41 -6.87
N LEU A 40 -12.71 11.07 -8.15
CA LEU A 40 -12.17 11.89 -9.25
C LEU A 40 -12.70 13.33 -9.21
N GLY A 41 -14.00 13.52 -8.90
CA GLY A 41 -14.55 14.85 -8.69
C GLY A 41 -13.87 15.63 -7.57
N GLU A 42 -13.50 14.96 -6.48
CA GLU A 42 -12.78 15.57 -5.36
C GLU A 42 -11.32 15.91 -5.72
N LEU A 43 -10.66 15.03 -6.49
CA LEU A 43 -9.29 15.29 -6.96
C LEU A 43 -9.24 16.53 -7.86
N GLY A 44 -10.22 16.65 -8.76
CA GLY A 44 -10.34 17.84 -9.61
C GLY A 44 -10.61 19.13 -8.81
N ALA A 45 -11.47 19.05 -7.79
CA ALA A 45 -11.79 20.18 -6.93
C ALA A 45 -10.66 20.58 -5.96
N ALA A 46 -9.79 19.62 -5.58
CA ALA A 46 -8.70 19.85 -4.63
C ALA A 46 -7.52 20.62 -5.24
N ARG A 47 -7.45 20.73 -6.56
CA ARG A 47 -6.36 21.42 -7.24
C ARG A 47 -6.51 22.94 -7.10
N ALA A 48 -5.45 23.61 -6.69
CA ALA A 48 -5.36 25.06 -6.77
C ALA A 48 -5.45 25.52 -8.24
N THR A 49 -6.19 26.58 -8.50
CA THR A 49 -6.46 27.19 -9.81
C THR A 49 -5.19 27.35 -10.66
N GLY A 50 -5.08 26.64 -11.78
CA GLY A 50 -4.00 26.75 -12.76
C GLY A 50 -4.36 25.99 -14.04
N GLU A 51 -3.87 26.45 -15.17
CA GLU A 51 -4.33 26.21 -16.55
C GLU A 51 -4.29 24.76 -17.09
N ASP A 52 -3.73 23.77 -16.37
CA ASP A 52 -3.79 22.38 -16.78
C ASP A 52 -4.63 21.56 -15.81
N ALA A 53 -5.87 21.26 -16.16
CA ALA A 53 -6.67 20.26 -15.44
C ALA A 53 -5.87 18.96 -15.38
N ALA A 54 -5.31 18.61 -14.20
CA ALA A 54 -4.55 17.39 -14.08
C ALA A 54 -5.45 16.22 -14.45
N ASP A 55 -5.05 15.46 -15.45
CA ASP A 55 -5.73 14.26 -15.92
C ASP A 55 -5.64 13.16 -14.84
N HIS A 56 -6.38 13.37 -13.72
CA HIS A 56 -6.54 12.35 -12.70
C HIS A 56 -7.35 11.20 -13.29
N ARG A 57 -6.98 9.96 -12.97
CA ARG A 57 -7.68 8.79 -13.50
C ARG A 57 -8.02 7.81 -12.40
N LEU A 58 -9.15 7.13 -12.60
CA LEU A 58 -9.52 5.95 -11.83
C LEU A 58 -9.06 4.70 -12.59
N LEU A 59 -8.27 3.87 -11.94
CA LEU A 59 -7.93 2.54 -12.40
C LEU A 59 -8.67 1.52 -11.53
N VAL A 60 -9.57 0.75 -12.15
CA VAL A 60 -10.37 -0.25 -11.44
C VAL A 60 -9.61 -1.58 -11.43
N ALA A 61 -9.20 -2.04 -10.24
CA ALA A 61 -8.47 -3.30 -10.08
C ALA A 61 -8.80 -3.98 -8.74
N ASP A 62 -8.89 -5.31 -8.73
CA ASP A 62 -8.87 -6.10 -7.50
C ASP A 62 -7.44 -6.55 -7.20
N LEU A 63 -6.84 -5.92 -6.20
CA LEU A 63 -5.48 -6.22 -5.77
C LEU A 63 -5.38 -7.49 -4.92
N ALA A 64 -6.48 -8.16 -4.60
CA ALA A 64 -6.43 -9.50 -4.03
C ALA A 64 -6.11 -10.54 -5.11
N SER A 65 -6.34 -10.24 -6.40
CA SER A 65 -5.87 -11.00 -7.54
C SER A 65 -4.49 -10.55 -7.97
N MET A 66 -3.56 -11.47 -8.13
CA MET A 66 -2.23 -11.18 -8.63
C MET A 66 -2.26 -10.86 -10.13
N ALA A 67 -3.13 -11.55 -10.89
CA ALA A 67 -3.39 -11.20 -12.30
C ALA A 67 -3.89 -9.75 -12.41
N GLY A 68 -4.92 -9.38 -11.63
CA GLY A 68 -5.43 -8.01 -11.60
C GLY A 68 -4.40 -6.96 -11.14
N THR A 69 -3.50 -7.34 -10.24
CA THR A 69 -2.37 -6.48 -9.84
C THR A 69 -1.36 -6.30 -10.96
N ALA A 70 -1.07 -7.36 -11.72
CA ALA A 70 -0.17 -7.30 -12.87
C ALA A 70 -0.76 -6.46 -14.03
N GLU A 71 -2.05 -6.63 -14.31
CA GLU A 71 -2.80 -5.83 -15.30
C GLU A 71 -2.80 -4.34 -14.90
N LEU A 72 -3.01 -4.04 -13.61
CA LEU A 72 -2.90 -2.67 -13.11
C LEU A 72 -1.53 -2.06 -13.41
N ALA A 73 -0.44 -2.79 -13.22
CA ALA A 73 0.89 -2.26 -13.50
C ALA A 73 1.08 -1.93 -14.99
N VAL A 74 0.53 -2.76 -15.91
CA VAL A 74 0.49 -2.47 -17.35
C VAL A 74 -0.32 -1.22 -17.62
N GLU A 75 -1.50 -1.09 -16.98
CA GLU A 75 -2.35 0.08 -17.19
C GLU A 75 -1.70 1.36 -16.66
N VAL A 76 -1.00 1.32 -15.54
CA VAL A 76 -0.20 2.46 -15.04
C VAL A 76 0.84 2.88 -16.09
N ALA A 77 1.57 1.92 -16.69
CA ALA A 77 2.59 2.20 -17.71
C ALA A 77 2.01 2.84 -19.00
N ARG A 78 0.73 2.59 -19.32
CA ARG A 78 0.05 3.27 -20.44
C ARG A 78 -0.22 4.75 -20.18
N HIS A 79 -0.25 5.15 -18.92
CA HIS A 79 -0.59 6.51 -18.53
C HIS A 79 0.60 7.37 -18.14
N THR A 80 1.81 6.79 -17.96
CA THR A 80 2.98 7.55 -17.53
C THR A 80 4.27 6.81 -17.80
N ASP A 81 5.34 7.57 -18.06
CA ASP A 81 6.70 7.07 -18.22
C ASP A 81 7.47 7.06 -16.88
N ARG A 82 6.91 7.65 -15.82
CA ARG A 82 7.50 7.66 -14.49
C ARG A 82 6.47 7.71 -13.37
N VAL A 83 6.80 7.08 -12.25
CA VAL A 83 6.03 7.15 -11.00
C VAL A 83 6.87 7.82 -9.92
N ASP A 84 6.45 9.01 -9.49
CA ASP A 84 7.14 9.78 -8.45
C ASP A 84 6.70 9.35 -7.04
N ALA A 85 5.46 8.84 -6.90
CA ALA A 85 4.96 8.30 -5.65
C ALA A 85 4.08 7.06 -5.87
N LEU A 86 4.39 5.97 -5.17
CA LEU A 86 3.54 4.79 -5.05
C LEU A 86 3.09 4.65 -3.59
N VAL A 87 1.81 4.94 -3.31
CA VAL A 87 1.26 4.87 -1.95
C VAL A 87 0.32 3.68 -1.83
N CYS A 88 0.76 2.66 -1.10
CA CYS A 88 0.05 1.41 -0.90
C CYS A 88 -0.88 1.50 0.33
N CYS A 89 -2.13 1.97 0.12
CA CYS A 89 -3.15 2.07 1.17
C CYS A 89 -4.19 0.93 1.12
N ALA A 90 -4.28 0.19 0.02
CA ALA A 90 -5.22 -0.93 -0.09
C ALA A 90 -4.94 -1.99 0.99
N GLY A 91 -5.99 -2.46 1.62
CA GLY A 91 -5.90 -3.50 2.64
C GLY A 91 -7.28 -3.89 3.17
N ILE A 92 -7.35 -5.08 3.76
CA ILE A 92 -8.54 -5.61 4.43
C ILE A 92 -8.20 -6.06 5.84
N PHE A 93 -9.23 -6.10 6.68
CA PHE A 93 -9.22 -6.78 7.96
C PHE A 93 -10.07 -8.06 7.83
N ALA A 94 -9.51 -9.21 8.21
CA ALA A 94 -10.22 -10.48 8.13
C ALA A 94 -10.10 -11.26 9.45
N LEU A 95 -11.23 -11.79 9.93
CA LEU A 95 -11.28 -12.74 11.05
C LEU A 95 -11.34 -14.19 10.58
N ARG A 96 -11.73 -14.41 9.31
CA ARG A 96 -11.78 -15.74 8.68
C ARG A 96 -10.87 -15.73 7.45
N PRO A 97 -10.24 -16.86 7.12
CA PRO A 97 -9.52 -16.97 5.87
C PRO A 97 -10.47 -16.99 4.70
N GLU A 98 -10.09 -16.33 3.63
CA GLU A 98 -10.63 -16.51 2.30
C GLU A 98 -9.48 -16.80 1.34
N TRP A 99 -9.73 -17.63 0.35
CA TRP A 99 -8.73 -18.00 -0.64
C TRP A 99 -9.09 -17.36 -1.97
N THR A 100 -8.09 -16.83 -2.66
CA THR A 100 -8.25 -16.34 -4.04
C THR A 100 -8.30 -17.52 -5.01
N ASP A 101 -8.76 -17.27 -6.23
CA ASP A 101 -8.77 -18.30 -7.29
C ASP A 101 -7.35 -18.77 -7.63
N GLU A 102 -6.34 -17.96 -7.33
CA GLU A 102 -4.92 -18.27 -7.48
C GLU A 102 -4.37 -19.12 -6.30
N GLY A 103 -5.22 -19.49 -5.33
CA GLY A 103 -4.85 -20.31 -4.18
C GLY A 103 -4.02 -19.58 -3.12
N LEU A 104 -4.10 -18.26 -3.06
CA LEU A 104 -3.46 -17.43 -2.04
C LEU A 104 -4.46 -17.06 -0.95
N GLU A 105 -4.01 -16.93 0.31
CA GLU A 105 -4.86 -16.37 1.35
C GLU A 105 -5.07 -14.87 1.08
N ARG A 106 -6.34 -14.44 1.05
CA ARG A 106 -6.76 -13.14 0.54
C ARG A 106 -6.14 -11.96 1.28
N THR A 107 -5.97 -12.08 2.62
CA THR A 107 -5.32 -11.02 3.41
C THR A 107 -3.84 -10.92 3.06
N PHE A 108 -3.16 -12.06 2.90
CA PHE A 108 -1.77 -12.08 2.47
C PHE A 108 -1.62 -11.54 1.05
N ALA A 109 -2.48 -11.98 0.13
CA ALA A 109 -2.48 -11.51 -1.25
C ALA A 109 -2.64 -9.97 -1.32
N LEU A 110 -3.71 -9.42 -0.71
CA LEU A 110 -4.01 -7.99 -0.80
C LEU A 110 -3.09 -7.11 0.04
N ASN A 111 -2.84 -7.50 1.32
CA ASN A 111 -2.13 -6.60 2.24
C ASN A 111 -0.61 -6.65 2.09
N TYR A 112 -0.07 -7.64 1.37
CA TYR A 112 1.37 -7.80 1.20
C TYR A 112 1.79 -8.14 -0.23
N LEU A 113 1.39 -9.31 -0.78
CA LEU A 113 1.95 -9.80 -2.05
C LEU A 113 1.63 -8.87 -3.23
N SER A 114 0.44 -8.25 -3.25
CA SER A 114 0.09 -7.24 -4.24
C SER A 114 1.03 -6.03 -4.21
N ARG A 115 1.46 -5.60 -3.02
CA ARG A 115 2.39 -4.48 -2.87
C ARG A 115 3.77 -4.85 -3.39
N PHE A 116 4.24 -6.05 -3.05
CA PHE A 116 5.47 -6.61 -3.59
C PHE A 116 5.42 -6.65 -5.12
N LEU A 117 4.40 -7.30 -5.69
CA LEU A 117 4.23 -7.45 -7.14
C LEU A 117 4.14 -6.09 -7.84
N LEU A 118 3.35 -5.15 -7.27
CA LEU A 118 3.18 -3.82 -7.86
C LEU A 118 4.50 -3.04 -7.88
N VAL A 119 5.28 -3.06 -6.78
CA VAL A 119 6.60 -2.43 -6.74
C VAL A 119 7.53 -3.04 -7.78
N ARG A 120 7.59 -4.38 -7.85
CA ARG A 120 8.44 -5.09 -8.82
C ARG A 120 8.07 -4.78 -10.27
N ARG A 121 6.79 -4.72 -10.58
CA ARG A 121 6.29 -4.42 -11.93
C ARG A 121 6.47 -2.95 -12.32
N LEU A 122 6.37 -2.04 -11.36
CA LEU A 122 6.55 -0.60 -11.57
C LEU A 122 8.00 -0.13 -11.35
N GLU A 123 8.93 -1.03 -11.04
CA GLU A 123 10.33 -0.69 -10.78
C GLU A 123 10.97 0.15 -11.91
N PRO A 124 10.75 -0.13 -13.21
CA PRO A 124 11.27 0.72 -14.29
C PRO A 124 10.73 2.16 -14.24
N LEU A 125 9.44 2.33 -13.91
CA LEU A 125 8.81 3.65 -13.80
C LEU A 125 9.22 4.39 -12.52
N LEU A 126 9.47 3.67 -11.43
CA LEU A 126 9.98 4.24 -10.19
C LEU A 126 11.42 4.72 -10.37
N THR A 127 12.28 3.93 -11.01
CA THR A 127 13.68 4.30 -11.26
C THR A 127 13.83 5.42 -12.30
N ALA A 128 12.86 5.59 -13.20
CA ALA A 128 12.81 6.71 -14.14
C ALA A 128 12.49 8.06 -13.45
N SER A 129 11.96 8.04 -12.22
CA SER A 129 11.75 9.26 -11.45
C SER A 129 13.04 9.76 -10.81
N PRO A 130 13.33 11.07 -10.82
CA PRO A 130 14.48 11.62 -10.12
C PRO A 130 14.36 11.51 -8.58
N SER A 131 13.16 11.20 -8.06
CA SER A 131 12.89 11.18 -6.63
C SER A 131 11.63 10.36 -6.31
N ALA A 132 11.68 9.04 -6.54
CA ALA A 132 10.54 8.15 -6.30
C ALA A 132 10.35 7.82 -4.81
N ARG A 133 9.10 7.75 -4.38
CA ARG A 133 8.69 7.37 -3.02
C ARG A 133 7.75 6.17 -3.05
N VAL A 134 8.14 5.10 -2.37
CA VAL A 134 7.28 3.94 -2.09
C VAL A 134 6.84 4.02 -0.63
N VAL A 135 5.56 4.26 -0.40
CA VAL A 135 4.99 4.42 0.94
C VAL A 135 4.04 3.26 1.24
N LEU A 136 4.45 2.38 2.16
CA LEU A 136 3.64 1.26 2.61
C LEU A 136 2.83 1.67 3.84
N VAL A 137 1.52 1.91 3.66
CA VAL A 137 0.62 2.18 4.78
C VAL A 137 0.27 0.87 5.47
N ALA A 138 0.82 0.68 6.66
CA ALA A 138 0.75 -0.56 7.44
C ALA A 138 0.87 -0.27 8.94
N ASN A 139 1.17 -1.25 9.78
CA ASN A 139 1.37 -1.04 11.22
C ASN A 139 2.86 -0.98 11.61
N ALA A 140 3.60 -0.13 10.95
CA ALA A 140 5.05 0.03 11.02
C ALA A 140 5.67 -0.29 12.40
N GLY A 141 6.40 -1.40 12.49
CA GLY A 141 7.11 -1.85 13.67
C GLY A 141 6.26 -2.39 14.83
N ALA A 142 4.93 -2.45 14.71
CA ALA A 142 4.04 -2.84 15.82
C ALA A 142 4.01 -4.35 16.09
N TYR A 143 4.27 -5.19 15.11
CA TYR A 143 4.09 -6.64 15.22
C TYR A 143 5.40 -7.40 15.46
N ARG A 144 5.28 -8.52 16.21
CA ARG A 144 6.37 -9.47 16.39
C ARG A 144 6.59 -10.28 15.12
N ASP A 145 7.83 -10.77 14.93
CA ASP A 145 8.11 -11.75 13.89
C ASP A 145 7.43 -13.09 14.20
N ARG A 146 6.37 -13.38 13.48
CA ARG A 146 5.66 -14.66 13.49
C ARG A 146 5.47 -15.18 12.05
N LEU A 147 6.23 -14.62 11.12
CA LEU A 147 6.20 -15.01 9.73
C LEU A 147 6.89 -16.36 9.58
N ASP A 148 6.17 -17.31 9.00
CA ASP A 148 6.70 -18.60 8.58
C ASP A 148 6.99 -18.52 7.08
N LEU A 149 8.24 -18.64 6.68
CA LEU A 149 8.64 -18.54 5.27
C LEU A 149 8.27 -19.81 4.49
N ASP A 150 8.09 -20.94 5.17
CA ASP A 150 7.63 -22.19 4.55
C ASP A 150 6.12 -22.25 4.39
N ASP A 151 5.40 -21.35 5.09
CA ASP A 151 3.95 -21.20 5.01
C ASP A 151 3.55 -19.72 5.18
N PRO A 152 3.96 -18.83 4.26
CA PRO A 152 3.82 -17.38 4.43
C PRO A 152 2.37 -16.92 4.47
N HIS A 153 1.47 -17.63 3.79
CA HIS A 153 0.04 -17.34 3.76
C HIS A 153 -0.83 -18.30 4.62
N TYR A 154 -0.18 -19.06 5.51
CA TYR A 154 -0.85 -19.80 6.59
C TYR A 154 -1.77 -20.96 6.15
N ARG A 155 -1.36 -21.75 5.17
CA ARG A 155 -2.14 -22.93 4.72
C ARG A 155 -2.27 -24.01 5.78
N ARG A 156 -1.20 -24.22 6.59
CA ARG A 156 -1.12 -25.29 7.60
C ARG A 156 -1.70 -24.89 8.94
N GLY A 157 -2.16 -23.65 9.10
CA GLY A 157 -2.61 -23.11 10.37
C GLY A 157 -4.09 -22.76 10.41
N ARG A 158 -4.49 -22.06 11.50
CA ARG A 158 -5.79 -21.42 11.59
C ARG A 158 -5.62 -19.94 11.26
N PRO A 159 -5.93 -19.55 10.02
CA PRO A 159 -5.80 -18.17 9.59
C PRO A 159 -6.76 -17.23 10.35
N GLY A 160 -6.86 -15.99 9.96
CA GLY A 160 -7.64 -14.96 10.60
C GLY A 160 -6.73 -13.83 11.07
N MET A 161 -6.93 -13.28 12.26
CA MET A 161 -6.11 -12.17 12.79
C MET A 161 -4.59 -12.45 12.77
N ARG A 162 -4.19 -13.73 12.82
CA ARG A 162 -2.76 -14.10 12.74
C ARG A 162 -2.17 -13.82 11.37
N VAL A 163 -2.92 -13.99 10.28
CA VAL A 163 -2.46 -13.63 8.93
C VAL A 163 -2.32 -12.13 8.81
N ALA A 164 -3.29 -11.36 9.31
CA ALA A 164 -3.20 -9.91 9.34
C ALA A 164 -1.92 -9.43 10.04
N ALA A 165 -1.60 -9.98 11.22
CA ALA A 165 -0.37 -9.64 11.95
C ALA A 165 0.91 -10.01 11.19
N ARG A 166 0.93 -11.17 10.50
CA ARG A 166 2.06 -11.61 9.67
C ARG A 166 2.26 -10.69 8.47
N THR A 167 1.18 -10.31 7.79
CA THR A 167 1.25 -9.39 6.63
C THR A 167 1.73 -8.00 7.04
N GLN A 168 1.40 -7.54 8.25
CA GLN A 168 1.93 -6.28 8.75
C GLN A 168 3.44 -6.35 8.97
N PHE A 169 3.95 -7.42 9.57
CA PHE A 169 5.39 -7.62 9.73
C PHE A 169 6.09 -7.85 8.38
N ALA A 170 5.44 -8.52 7.42
CA ALA A 170 5.96 -8.69 6.07
C ALA A 170 6.17 -7.33 5.35
N ASN A 171 5.27 -6.35 5.57
CA ASN A 171 5.48 -4.99 5.06
C ASN A 171 6.66 -4.27 5.72
N ASP A 172 6.94 -4.52 7.01
CA ASP A 172 8.14 -4.00 7.67
C ASP A 172 9.42 -4.53 6.99
N LEU A 173 9.46 -5.85 6.72
CA LEU A 173 10.58 -6.48 6.01
C LEU A 173 10.72 -5.95 4.59
N LEU A 174 9.60 -5.80 3.87
CA LEU A 174 9.57 -5.28 2.49
C LEU A 174 10.12 -3.85 2.42
N ALA A 175 9.69 -2.96 3.32
CA ALA A 175 10.17 -1.57 3.33
C ALA A 175 11.70 -1.51 3.52
N VAL A 176 12.24 -2.30 4.45
CA VAL A 176 13.67 -2.33 4.73
C VAL A 176 14.44 -2.97 3.57
N GLU A 177 13.93 -4.07 2.98
CA GLU A 177 14.58 -4.73 1.85
C GLU A 177 14.60 -3.85 0.60
N LEU A 178 13.48 -3.17 0.29
CA LEU A 178 13.43 -2.20 -0.82
C LEU A 178 14.45 -1.08 -0.64
N SER A 179 14.58 -0.54 0.57
CA SER A 179 15.55 0.51 0.85
C SER A 179 16.99 0.03 0.69
N GLU A 180 17.27 -1.23 1.02
CA GLU A 180 18.61 -1.82 0.81
C GLU A 180 18.89 -2.03 -0.68
N ARG A 181 17.91 -2.57 -1.44
CA ARG A 181 18.07 -2.84 -2.87
C ARG A 181 18.20 -1.58 -3.70
N HIS A 182 17.52 -0.51 -3.30
CA HIS A 182 17.57 0.79 -3.97
C HIS A 182 18.54 1.78 -3.34
N ARG A 183 19.46 1.31 -2.49
CA ARG A 183 20.47 2.18 -1.89
C ARG A 183 21.32 2.86 -2.95
N GLY A 184 21.40 4.19 -2.88
CA GLY A 184 22.14 4.98 -3.86
C GLY A 184 21.37 5.28 -5.16
N THR A 185 20.11 4.87 -5.25
CA THR A 185 19.22 5.25 -6.37
C THR A 185 18.27 6.37 -5.96
N SER A 186 17.43 6.80 -6.91
CA SER A 186 16.38 7.80 -6.67
C SER A 186 15.16 7.28 -5.89
N VAL A 187 15.06 5.96 -5.65
CA VAL A 187 13.91 5.32 -5.04
C VAL A 187 14.10 5.21 -3.52
N ALA A 188 13.18 5.78 -2.75
CA ALA A 188 13.13 5.65 -1.30
C ALA A 188 11.87 4.90 -0.86
N ALA A 189 12.03 3.91 0.05
CA ALA A 189 10.92 3.13 0.58
C ALA A 189 10.73 3.38 2.09
N THR A 190 9.48 3.53 2.52
CA THR A 190 9.10 3.80 3.90
C THR A 190 7.88 2.98 4.30
N CYS A 191 7.77 2.68 5.60
CA CYS A 191 6.56 2.09 6.18
C CYS A 191 5.94 3.06 7.19
N VAL A 192 4.63 3.23 7.15
CA VAL A 192 3.92 4.18 8.02
C VAL A 192 2.73 3.53 8.71
N PHE A 193 2.61 3.80 10.01
CA PHE A 193 1.40 3.54 10.79
C PHE A 193 0.59 4.83 10.90
N PRO A 194 -0.56 4.93 10.21
CA PRO A 194 -1.33 6.16 10.17
C PRO A 194 -2.15 6.44 11.45
N GLY A 195 -2.03 5.59 12.47
CA GLY A 195 -2.87 5.60 13.66
C GLY A 195 -4.11 4.71 13.52
N VAL A 196 -4.93 4.65 14.58
CA VAL A 196 -6.30 4.13 14.48
C VAL A 196 -7.13 5.18 13.77
N VAL A 197 -7.81 4.79 12.68
CA VAL A 197 -8.50 5.74 11.81
C VAL A 197 -9.99 5.45 11.75
N ARG A 198 -10.79 6.51 11.72
CA ARG A 198 -12.25 6.47 11.57
C ARG A 198 -12.61 6.03 10.17
N THR A 199 -12.63 4.72 9.93
CA THR A 199 -12.97 4.13 8.63
C THR A 199 -13.92 2.95 8.80
N ASP A 200 -14.60 2.58 7.71
CA ASP A 200 -15.46 1.40 7.67
C ASP A 200 -14.69 0.07 7.54
N ALA A 201 -13.36 0.08 7.70
CA ALA A 201 -12.53 -1.11 7.56
C ALA A 201 -13.01 -2.27 8.45
N PHE A 202 -13.46 -1.98 9.68
CA PHE A 202 -14.00 -2.99 10.59
C PHE A 202 -15.41 -3.45 10.22
N ARG A 203 -16.24 -2.58 9.64
CA ARG A 203 -17.58 -2.94 9.15
C ARG A 203 -17.51 -3.82 7.92
N ASN A 204 -16.52 -3.57 7.06
CA ASN A 204 -16.30 -4.29 5.80
C ASN A 204 -15.33 -5.46 5.96
N GLY A 205 -14.94 -5.80 7.20
CA GLY A 205 -14.00 -6.87 7.50
C GLY A 205 -14.57 -8.25 7.16
N VAL A 206 -13.75 -9.09 6.57
CA VAL A 206 -14.13 -10.46 6.19
C VAL A 206 -14.35 -11.32 7.43
N GLY A 207 -15.53 -11.96 7.51
CA GLY A 207 -15.89 -12.82 8.64
C GLY A 207 -16.11 -12.08 9.96
N VAL A 208 -16.19 -10.77 9.94
CA VAL A 208 -16.52 -9.95 11.12
C VAL A 208 -18.04 -9.95 11.32
N PRO A 209 -18.55 -10.46 12.46
CA PRO A 209 -19.97 -10.37 12.76
C PRO A 209 -20.44 -8.91 12.75
N ARG A 210 -21.59 -8.64 12.15
CA ARG A 210 -22.11 -7.26 11.96
C ARG A 210 -22.11 -6.46 13.26
N ARG A 211 -22.53 -7.06 14.37
CA ARG A 211 -22.57 -6.41 15.70
C ARG A 211 -21.15 -6.05 16.19
N LEU A 212 -20.21 -6.97 16.04
CA LEU A 212 -18.80 -6.72 16.43
C LEU A 212 -18.18 -5.65 15.55
N GLY A 213 -18.40 -5.70 14.24
CA GLY A 213 -17.92 -4.69 13.30
C GLY A 213 -18.51 -3.30 13.60
N ALA A 214 -19.78 -3.21 13.97
CA ALA A 214 -20.41 -1.96 14.41
C ALA A 214 -19.79 -1.41 15.70
N VAL A 215 -19.54 -2.26 16.69
CA VAL A 215 -18.89 -1.86 17.95
C VAL A 215 -17.45 -1.38 17.69
N LEU A 216 -16.66 -2.13 16.94
CA LEU A 216 -15.29 -1.74 16.59
C LEU A 216 -15.24 -0.43 15.80
N ALA A 217 -16.17 -0.24 14.84
CA ALA A 217 -16.29 1.00 14.10
C ALA A 217 -16.74 2.17 14.99
N ALA A 218 -17.64 1.96 15.95
CA ALA A 218 -18.05 2.98 16.91
C ALA A 218 -16.89 3.39 17.84
N VAL A 219 -16.09 2.43 18.32
CA VAL A 219 -14.89 2.72 19.10
C VAL A 219 -13.88 3.48 18.26
N ALA A 220 -13.56 2.99 17.05
CA ALA A 220 -12.68 3.70 16.12
C ALA A 220 -13.21 5.10 15.77
N GLY A 221 -14.53 5.26 15.69
CA GLY A 221 -15.19 6.57 15.49
C GLY A 221 -14.98 7.56 16.65
N ARG A 222 -14.76 7.07 17.88
CA ARG A 222 -14.54 7.93 19.05
C ARG A 222 -13.06 8.28 19.26
N VAL A 223 -12.18 7.30 19.15
CA VAL A 223 -10.75 7.45 19.50
C VAL A 223 -9.83 7.56 18.29
N GLY A 224 -10.33 7.24 17.10
CA GLY A 224 -9.54 7.24 15.89
C GLY A 224 -9.37 8.64 15.29
N LEU A 225 -8.30 8.81 14.52
CA LEU A 225 -8.03 10.01 13.75
C LEU A 225 -9.01 10.15 12.57
N PRO A 226 -9.41 11.35 12.19
CA PRO A 226 -10.07 11.58 10.92
C PRO A 226 -9.18 11.11 9.75
N PRO A 227 -9.74 10.57 8.64
CA PRO A 227 -8.95 10.15 7.48
C PRO A 227 -8.04 11.26 6.92
N ALA A 228 -8.49 12.50 6.94
CA ALA A 228 -7.71 13.65 6.48
C ALA A 228 -6.45 13.89 7.32
N GLU A 229 -6.52 13.72 8.63
CA GLU A 229 -5.40 13.82 9.56
C GLU A 229 -4.46 12.61 9.44
N ALA A 230 -5.04 11.40 9.37
CA ALA A 230 -4.28 10.17 9.19
C ALA A 230 -3.51 10.12 7.86
N ALA A 231 -3.97 10.86 6.84
CA ALA A 231 -3.32 10.98 5.54
C ALA A 231 -2.11 11.94 5.54
N GLU A 232 -1.92 12.73 6.58
CA GLU A 232 -0.84 13.74 6.64
C GLU A 232 0.54 13.11 6.45
N THR A 233 0.88 12.13 7.28
CA THR A 233 2.20 11.49 7.20
C THR A 233 2.42 10.72 5.89
N PRO A 234 1.49 9.87 5.40
CA PRO A 234 1.67 9.21 4.12
C PRO A 234 1.84 10.17 2.93
N ALA A 235 1.06 11.25 2.87
CA ALA A 235 1.16 12.23 1.79
C ALA A 235 2.45 13.05 1.88
N TRP A 236 2.90 13.41 3.09
CA TRP A 236 4.18 14.04 3.30
C TRP A 236 5.34 13.15 2.85
N LEU A 237 5.34 11.86 3.23
CA LEU A 237 6.34 10.89 2.80
C LEU A 237 6.39 10.74 1.27
N ALA A 238 5.24 10.82 0.61
CA ALA A 238 5.13 10.72 -0.84
C ALA A 238 5.69 11.92 -1.61
N ASN A 239 5.77 13.10 -0.98
CA ASN A 239 6.14 14.36 -1.64
C ASN A 239 7.38 15.04 -1.06
N SER A 240 7.76 14.78 0.20
CA SER A 240 8.84 15.52 0.85
C SER A 240 10.21 15.11 0.35
N ALA A 241 11.05 16.09 0.05
CA ALA A 241 12.48 15.86 -0.22
C ALA A 241 13.17 15.22 1.00
N ASP A 242 12.80 15.62 2.21
CA ASP A 242 13.37 15.09 3.46
C ASP A 242 13.09 13.59 3.65
N ALA A 243 11.98 13.09 3.07
CA ALA A 243 11.66 11.67 3.12
C ALA A 243 12.71 10.79 2.43
N ALA A 244 13.49 11.33 1.48
CA ALA A 244 14.60 10.61 0.87
C ALA A 244 15.73 10.31 1.88
N ALA A 245 16.01 11.26 2.77
CA ALA A 245 17.04 11.10 3.79
C ALA A 245 16.66 10.07 4.88
N VAL A 246 15.38 9.72 4.98
CA VAL A 246 14.84 8.79 5.98
C VAL A 246 14.38 7.47 5.38
N SER A 247 14.86 7.12 4.19
CA SER A 247 14.63 5.79 3.58
C SER A 247 14.93 4.68 4.58
N ALA A 248 14.17 3.58 4.53
CA ALA A 248 14.16 2.51 5.53
C ALA A 248 13.69 2.94 6.92
N SER A 249 13.22 4.17 7.11
CA SER A 249 12.65 4.62 8.38
C SER A 249 11.17 4.24 8.48
N PHE A 250 10.68 4.13 9.72
CA PHE A 250 9.27 3.92 10.01
C PHE A 250 8.69 5.19 10.62
N PHE A 251 7.41 5.41 10.31
CA PHE A 251 6.70 6.60 10.80
C PHE A 251 5.38 6.24 11.48
N GLY A 252 4.99 7.09 12.41
CA GLY A 252 3.67 7.13 13.05
C GLY A 252 2.85 8.32 12.53
N PRO A 253 1.69 8.59 13.19
CA PRO A 253 0.93 9.82 12.97
C PRO A 253 1.80 11.05 13.22
N HIS A 254 1.42 12.19 12.63
CA HIS A 254 2.09 13.48 12.82
C HIS A 254 3.60 13.45 12.54
N ARG A 255 4.03 12.63 11.55
CA ARG A 255 5.43 12.46 11.13
C ARG A 255 6.36 11.95 12.23
N ALA A 256 5.79 11.34 13.29
CA ALA A 256 6.58 10.80 14.37
C ALA A 256 7.47 9.66 13.87
N VAL A 257 8.79 9.81 13.97
CA VAL A 257 9.74 8.77 13.60
C VAL A 257 9.62 7.59 14.57
N ARG A 258 9.54 6.39 14.03
CA ARG A 258 9.48 5.14 14.80
C ARG A 258 10.75 4.32 14.56
N ARG A 259 11.27 3.75 15.64
CA ARG A 259 12.43 2.84 15.50
C ARG A 259 12.06 1.60 14.68
N ILE A 260 12.90 1.27 13.70
CA ILE A 260 12.80 -0.02 13.01
C ILE A 260 13.24 -1.12 14.00
N PRO A 261 12.39 -2.11 14.28
CA PRO A 261 12.75 -3.20 15.18
C PRO A 261 13.92 -4.01 14.63
N ASP A 262 14.83 -4.48 15.49
CA ASP A 262 16.01 -5.26 15.08
C ASP A 262 15.63 -6.53 14.31
N ARG A 263 14.47 -7.16 14.66
CA ARG A 263 13.89 -8.28 13.92
C ARG A 263 13.60 -7.99 12.45
N ALA A 264 13.23 -6.74 12.10
CA ALA A 264 13.00 -6.33 10.72
C ALA A 264 14.28 -5.97 9.97
N ARG A 265 15.39 -5.77 10.69
CA ARG A 265 16.71 -5.48 10.11
C ARG A 265 17.49 -6.73 9.71
N ARG A 266 17.08 -7.93 10.16
CA ARG A 266 17.79 -9.19 9.91
C ARG A 266 17.83 -9.53 8.42
N PRO A 267 19.01 -9.59 7.78
CA PRO A 267 19.11 -9.79 6.33
C PRO A 267 18.51 -11.11 5.86
N GLU A 268 18.73 -12.19 6.64
CA GLU A 268 18.20 -13.52 6.33
C GLU A 268 16.67 -13.55 6.27
N ARG A 269 16.00 -12.77 7.14
CA ARG A 269 14.54 -12.69 7.17
C ARG A 269 14.00 -11.88 5.98
N ARG A 270 14.64 -10.76 5.67
CA ARG A 270 14.22 -9.89 4.56
C ARG A 270 14.40 -10.57 3.21
N ARG A 271 15.60 -11.14 2.99
CA ARG A 271 15.95 -11.85 1.75
C ARG A 271 15.09 -13.11 1.59
N GLY A 272 14.94 -13.91 2.65
CA GLY A 272 14.10 -15.10 2.60
C GLY A 272 12.64 -14.77 2.25
N LEU A 273 12.07 -13.70 2.82
CA LEU A 273 10.72 -13.26 2.43
C LEU A 273 10.68 -12.77 0.97
N TRP A 274 11.71 -12.05 0.53
CA TRP A 274 11.82 -11.60 -0.86
C TRP A 274 11.81 -12.79 -1.82
N ASP A 275 12.65 -13.79 -1.59
CA ASP A 275 12.79 -14.97 -2.44
C ASP A 275 11.48 -15.78 -2.49
N VAL A 276 10.84 -15.97 -1.34
CA VAL A 276 9.50 -16.59 -1.25
C VAL A 276 8.46 -15.78 -2.03
N SER A 277 8.50 -14.46 -1.93
CA SER A 277 7.55 -13.58 -2.64
C SER A 277 7.79 -13.61 -4.15
N GLU A 278 9.03 -13.64 -4.61
CA GLU A 278 9.36 -13.83 -6.03
C GLU A 278 8.85 -15.18 -6.55
N GLY A 279 9.07 -16.26 -5.79
CA GLY A 279 8.56 -17.58 -6.14
C GLY A 279 7.04 -17.62 -6.27
N LEU A 280 6.33 -17.02 -5.32
CA LEU A 280 4.86 -16.92 -5.35
C LEU A 280 4.35 -16.01 -6.48
N ALA A 281 5.06 -14.95 -6.81
CA ALA A 281 4.66 -13.97 -7.81
C ALA A 281 5.16 -14.29 -9.23
N THR A 282 6.03 -15.30 -9.41
CA THR A 282 6.66 -15.66 -10.68
C THR A 282 5.73 -15.64 -11.90
N PRO A 283 4.49 -16.22 -11.84
CA PRO A 283 3.60 -16.23 -13.00
C PRO A 283 3.20 -14.82 -13.48
N TRP A 284 3.31 -13.82 -12.64
CA TRP A 284 2.85 -12.45 -12.91
C TRP A 284 3.99 -11.42 -12.93
N LEU A 285 5.23 -11.83 -12.69
CA LEU A 285 6.40 -10.92 -12.75
C LEU A 285 6.84 -10.63 -14.19
N ALA A 286 6.60 -11.54 -15.14
CA ALA A 286 7.01 -11.37 -16.52
C ALA A 286 6.26 -10.21 -17.20
N GLY A 287 7.03 -9.26 -17.74
CA GLY A 287 6.68 -8.38 -18.84
C GLY A 287 5.66 -7.26 -18.62
N VAL A 288 6.15 -6.05 -18.25
CA VAL A 288 5.72 -4.90 -19.05
C VAL A 288 6.58 -4.98 -20.33
N PRO A 289 6.03 -5.12 -21.56
CA PRO A 289 6.84 -5.08 -22.76
C PRO A 289 7.56 -3.74 -22.82
N ALA A 290 8.88 -3.76 -23.05
CA ALA A 290 9.69 -2.57 -23.27
C ALA A 290 9.46 -1.96 -24.68
N ASP A 291 8.45 -2.44 -25.40
CA ASP A 291 8.14 -1.98 -26.75
C ASP A 291 7.16 -0.81 -26.72
N ARG A 292 7.74 0.39 -26.76
CA ARG A 292 7.19 1.58 -27.42
C ARG A 292 8.28 2.28 -28.18
#